data_e8cf103ca57b53c23b0b4ce2bb23833e
#
_entry.id   e8cf103ca57b53c23b0b4ce2bb23833e
#
_cell.length_a   1.000
_cell.length_b   1.000
_cell.length_c   1.000
_cell.angle_alpha   90.00
_cell.angle_beta   90.00
_cell.angle_gamma   90.00
#
_symmetry.space_group_name_H-M   'P 1'
#
loop_
_entity.id
_entity.type
_entity.pdbx_description
1 polymer ?
#
loop_
_entity_poly.entity_id
_entity_poly.type
_entity_poly.pdbx_seq_one_letter_code
_entity_poly.pdbx_strand_id
1 'polypeptide(L)'
;MKLNAKYMTRNDCFTVGKKITPKGIMVHSTATPGVMAADWFSRWNKSYKSGETNRQVCVHAFVDDKEVWQYLPWNHRGWHCGGTGNNTHIGIEICEPGGFSYGKGSTMVGYNVSKNEAYFRKAWQNAVELCVMLCRQYNLTEEDIICHSEGHKLGIASNHADVMHWFPKHGKSMNTFRADVKKLLSTENKAAEPVKKKYYHVQIGAYSDKANAEAQLVKAKKAGFTDAFIKYD
;
A
#
# COMPACT_ATOMS: atom_id res chain seq x y z
N MET A 1 4.81 1.61 11.03
CA MET A 1 5.32 0.44 10.27
C MET A 1 6.70 0.70 9.67
N LYS A 2 7.51 -0.33 9.45
CA LYS A 2 8.76 -0.25 8.68
C LYS A 2 8.46 -0.72 7.24
N LEU A 3 8.61 0.17 6.25
CA LEU A 3 8.39 -0.13 4.84
C LEU A 3 9.74 -0.26 4.12
N ASN A 4 9.97 -1.41 3.51
CA ASN A 4 11.12 -1.70 2.65
C ASN A 4 10.62 -1.85 1.20
N ALA A 5 11.46 -1.51 0.22
CA ALA A 5 11.14 -1.69 -1.19
C ALA A 5 12.25 -2.49 -1.89
N LYS A 6 11.84 -3.58 -2.59
CA LYS A 6 12.73 -4.39 -3.43
C LYS A 6 11.90 -5.02 -4.55
N TYR A 7 11.84 -4.37 -5.69
CA TYR A 7 10.96 -4.84 -6.75
C TYR A 7 11.36 -6.20 -7.33
N MET A 8 10.36 -7.05 -7.57
CA MET A 8 10.51 -8.36 -8.20
C MET A 8 10.70 -8.23 -9.72
N THR A 9 11.85 -7.73 -10.14
CA THR A 9 12.14 -7.35 -11.52
C THR A 9 12.16 -8.52 -12.51
N ARG A 10 12.25 -9.76 -12.03
CA ARG A 10 12.17 -10.99 -12.86
C ARG A 10 10.75 -11.52 -12.97
N ASN A 11 9.81 -11.09 -12.12
CA ASN A 11 8.42 -11.50 -12.19
C ASN A 11 7.75 -10.86 -13.42
N ASP A 12 6.98 -11.64 -14.16
CA ASP A 12 6.36 -11.17 -15.42
C ASP A 12 5.37 -10.02 -15.20
N CYS A 13 4.80 -9.88 -14.03
CA CYS A 13 3.95 -8.74 -13.67
C CYS A 13 4.74 -7.42 -13.74
N PHE A 14 5.98 -7.43 -13.25
CA PHE A 14 6.89 -6.29 -13.33
C PHE A 14 7.36 -6.04 -14.78
N THR A 15 7.80 -7.09 -15.48
CA THR A 15 8.36 -6.96 -16.85
C THR A 15 7.31 -6.58 -17.88
N VAL A 16 6.06 -7.01 -17.75
CA VAL A 16 4.93 -6.54 -18.57
C VAL A 16 4.66 -5.06 -18.32
N GLY A 17 4.87 -4.58 -17.10
CA GLY A 17 4.88 -3.15 -16.76
C GLY A 17 3.55 -2.43 -16.94
N LYS A 18 2.42 -3.15 -17.10
CA LYS A 18 1.10 -2.54 -17.28
C LYS A 18 0.76 -1.67 -16.08
N LYS A 19 0.37 -0.42 -16.33
CA LYS A 19 0.00 0.53 -15.28
C LYS A 19 -1.48 0.47 -14.96
N ILE A 20 -1.79 0.85 -13.72
CA ILE A 20 -3.14 1.09 -13.23
C ILE A 20 -3.21 2.46 -12.55
N THR A 21 -4.41 3.03 -12.50
CA THR A 21 -4.75 4.08 -11.54
C THR A 21 -5.49 3.40 -10.40
N PRO A 22 -4.89 3.28 -9.21
CA PRO A 22 -5.52 2.62 -8.08
C PRO A 22 -6.86 3.27 -7.72
N LYS A 23 -7.90 2.46 -7.60
CA LYS A 23 -9.25 2.84 -7.17
C LYS A 23 -9.65 2.13 -5.87
N GLY A 24 -8.76 1.30 -5.32
CA GLY A 24 -8.98 0.60 -4.07
C GLY A 24 -7.79 -0.27 -3.69
N ILE A 25 -7.91 -0.89 -2.54
CA ILE A 25 -6.93 -1.81 -1.97
C ILE A 25 -7.63 -3.15 -1.73
N MET A 26 -7.01 -4.26 -2.15
CA MET A 26 -7.51 -5.59 -1.86
C MET A 26 -6.56 -6.28 -0.87
N VAL A 27 -7.10 -6.61 0.29
CA VAL A 27 -6.38 -7.27 1.39
C VAL A 27 -6.53 -8.77 1.24
N HIS A 28 -5.39 -9.46 1.26
CA HIS A 28 -5.27 -10.91 1.23
C HIS A 28 -4.54 -11.41 2.47
N SER A 29 -4.51 -12.72 2.66
CA SER A 29 -3.57 -13.40 3.55
C SER A 29 -2.95 -14.58 2.84
N THR A 30 -1.68 -14.86 3.16
CA THR A 30 -0.80 -15.68 2.32
C THR A 30 -1.18 -17.16 2.20
N ALA A 31 -2.05 -17.67 3.06
CA ALA A 31 -2.36 -19.11 3.18
C ALA A 31 -1.10 -20.01 3.17
N THR A 32 0.02 -19.44 3.63
CA THR A 32 1.34 -20.10 3.67
C THR A 32 1.97 -19.85 5.04
N PRO A 33 1.57 -20.62 6.06
CA PRO A 33 1.98 -20.39 7.45
C PRO A 33 3.49 -20.35 7.62
N GLY A 34 3.97 -19.34 8.36
CA GLY A 34 5.38 -19.21 8.74
C GLY A 34 6.30 -18.62 7.67
N VAL A 35 5.77 -18.21 6.51
CA VAL A 35 6.56 -17.46 5.50
C VAL A 35 6.33 -15.97 5.70
N MET A 36 7.41 -15.27 6.09
CA MET A 36 7.35 -13.84 6.44
C MET A 36 7.55 -12.95 5.23
N ALA A 37 7.30 -11.65 5.39
CA ALA A 37 7.25 -10.69 4.30
C ALA A 37 8.55 -10.65 3.46
N ALA A 38 9.72 -10.71 4.10
CA ALA A 38 11.02 -10.70 3.41
C ALA A 38 11.28 -11.96 2.55
N ASP A 39 10.72 -13.12 2.94
CA ASP A 39 10.98 -14.41 2.30
C ASP A 39 10.31 -14.53 0.92
N TRP A 40 9.28 -13.74 0.65
CA TRP A 40 8.52 -13.80 -0.59
C TRP A 40 9.30 -13.35 -1.81
N PHE A 41 10.34 -12.51 -1.63
CA PHE A 41 11.17 -12.10 -2.76
C PHE A 41 11.78 -13.29 -3.49
N SER A 42 12.44 -14.21 -2.78
CA SER A 42 13.07 -15.39 -3.38
C SER A 42 12.07 -16.37 -3.98
N ARG A 43 10.85 -16.39 -3.45
CA ARG A 43 9.78 -17.29 -3.89
C ARG A 43 9.11 -16.82 -5.17
N TRP A 44 8.91 -15.48 -5.32
CA TRP A 44 8.09 -14.92 -6.41
C TRP A 44 8.84 -14.06 -7.41
N ASN A 45 10.12 -13.71 -7.17
CA ASN A 45 10.94 -13.01 -8.17
C ASN A 45 11.44 -13.98 -9.26
N LYS A 46 10.48 -14.61 -9.94
CA LYS A 46 10.68 -15.67 -10.96
C LYS A 46 9.75 -15.41 -12.14
N SER A 47 10.19 -15.76 -13.35
CA SER A 47 9.37 -15.64 -14.55
C SER A 47 8.57 -16.93 -14.81
N TYR A 48 7.26 -16.79 -14.95
CA TYR A 48 6.40 -17.85 -15.44
C TYR A 48 6.66 -18.13 -16.94
N LYS A 49 6.85 -17.08 -17.72
CA LYS A 49 7.08 -17.19 -19.18
C LYS A 49 8.37 -17.94 -19.50
N SER A 50 9.41 -17.81 -18.68
CA SER A 50 10.66 -18.54 -18.85
C SER A 50 10.67 -19.93 -18.18
N GLY A 51 9.55 -20.36 -17.57
CA GLY A 51 9.45 -21.67 -16.92
C GLY A 51 10.11 -21.76 -15.54
N GLU A 52 10.54 -20.64 -14.95
CA GLU A 52 11.17 -20.63 -13.61
C GLU A 52 10.17 -20.92 -12.48
N THR A 53 8.90 -20.74 -12.76
CA THR A 53 7.79 -21.02 -11.85
C THR A 53 6.57 -21.50 -12.64
N ASN A 54 5.71 -22.30 -12.01
CA ASN A 54 4.40 -22.69 -12.56
C ASN A 54 3.26 -21.75 -12.12
N ARG A 55 3.57 -20.63 -11.41
CA ARG A 55 2.59 -19.69 -10.89
C ARG A 55 2.74 -18.32 -11.53
N GLN A 56 1.63 -17.80 -12.02
CA GLN A 56 1.53 -16.45 -12.58
C GLN A 56 0.86 -15.54 -11.54
N VAL A 57 1.62 -15.12 -10.56
CA VAL A 57 1.13 -14.34 -9.42
C VAL A 57 2.09 -13.19 -9.07
N CYS A 58 1.54 -12.07 -8.65
CA CYS A 58 2.28 -10.97 -8.07
C CYS A 58 1.34 -10.06 -7.27
N VAL A 59 1.75 -9.69 -6.09
CA VAL A 59 1.10 -8.72 -5.23
C VAL A 59 2.02 -7.52 -5.02
N HIS A 60 1.47 -6.38 -4.60
CA HIS A 60 2.29 -5.17 -4.44
C HIS A 60 3.15 -5.21 -3.18
N ALA A 61 2.61 -5.76 -2.08
CA ALA A 61 3.35 -5.86 -0.83
C ALA A 61 2.95 -7.07 0.00
N PHE A 62 3.91 -7.52 0.82
CA PHE A 62 3.69 -8.46 1.92
C PHE A 62 3.90 -7.75 3.25
N VAL A 63 3.09 -8.11 4.22
CA VAL A 63 3.03 -7.48 5.55
C VAL A 63 3.15 -8.57 6.61
N ASP A 64 4.04 -8.43 7.59
CA ASP A 64 4.11 -9.28 8.77
C ASP A 64 4.12 -8.44 10.06
N ASP A 65 4.40 -9.07 11.19
CA ASP A 65 4.44 -8.43 12.50
C ASP A 65 5.62 -7.47 12.70
N LYS A 66 6.63 -7.50 11.82
CA LYS A 66 7.86 -6.72 11.93
C LYS A 66 7.93 -5.60 10.89
N GLU A 67 7.53 -5.90 9.65
CA GLU A 67 7.79 -5.01 8.53
C GLU A 67 6.84 -5.25 7.35
N VAL A 68 6.92 -4.33 6.39
CA VAL A 68 6.26 -4.39 5.09
C VAL A 68 7.35 -4.45 4.02
N TRP A 69 7.19 -5.33 3.05
CA TRP A 69 8.02 -5.39 1.85
C TRP A 69 7.20 -5.11 0.61
N GLN A 70 7.49 -3.98 -0.06
CA GLN A 70 6.93 -3.64 -1.35
C GLN A 70 7.74 -4.33 -2.45
N TYR A 71 7.06 -5.14 -3.27
CA TYR A 71 7.66 -5.92 -4.34
C TYR A 71 7.24 -5.51 -5.74
N LEU A 72 6.16 -4.72 -5.86
CA LEU A 72 5.70 -4.15 -7.12
C LEU A 72 5.42 -2.65 -6.92
N PRO A 73 5.75 -1.76 -7.87
CA PRO A 73 5.32 -0.37 -7.78
C PRO A 73 3.80 -0.25 -7.67
N TRP A 74 3.30 0.63 -6.80
CA TRP A 74 1.87 0.72 -6.47
C TRP A 74 0.97 0.95 -7.67
N ASN A 75 1.47 1.61 -8.70
CA ASN A 75 0.74 1.88 -9.95
C ASN A 75 0.95 0.82 -11.03
N HIS A 76 1.51 -0.34 -10.73
CA HIS A 76 1.56 -1.47 -11.65
C HIS A 76 0.32 -2.36 -11.45
N ARG A 77 -0.08 -3.03 -12.55
CA ARG A 77 -1.12 -4.04 -12.48
C ARG A 77 -0.58 -5.28 -11.78
N GLY A 78 -1.12 -5.63 -10.63
CA GLY A 78 -0.84 -6.90 -9.96
C GLY A 78 -1.55 -8.09 -10.63
N TRP A 79 -1.17 -9.31 -10.24
CA TRP A 79 -1.85 -10.56 -10.59
C TRP A 79 -2.17 -11.32 -9.29
N HIS A 80 -3.10 -10.75 -8.49
CA HIS A 80 -3.33 -11.20 -7.12
C HIS A 80 -4.76 -11.71 -6.86
N CYS A 81 -5.74 -11.36 -7.70
CA CYS A 81 -7.13 -11.69 -7.40
C CYS A 81 -7.84 -12.56 -8.45
N GLY A 82 -7.14 -12.95 -9.52
CA GLY A 82 -7.72 -13.81 -10.57
C GLY A 82 -8.89 -13.19 -11.34
N GLY A 83 -9.05 -11.86 -11.29
CA GLY A 83 -10.17 -11.16 -11.91
C GLY A 83 -9.85 -9.72 -12.32
N THR A 84 -10.90 -8.95 -12.64
CA THR A 84 -10.80 -7.56 -13.09
C THR A 84 -10.30 -6.61 -12.00
N GLY A 85 -10.39 -7.00 -10.71
CA GLY A 85 -9.81 -6.28 -9.59
C GLY A 85 -8.32 -6.00 -9.76
N ASN A 86 -7.57 -6.87 -10.46
CA ASN A 86 -6.18 -6.61 -10.82
C ASN A 86 -5.95 -5.32 -11.61
N ASN A 87 -6.97 -4.76 -12.27
CA ASN A 87 -6.87 -3.54 -13.08
C ASN A 87 -7.12 -2.27 -12.27
N THR A 88 -7.55 -2.41 -11.02
CA THR A 88 -8.05 -1.27 -10.22
C THR A 88 -7.57 -1.28 -8.77
N HIS A 89 -7.16 -2.42 -8.23
CA HIS A 89 -6.81 -2.53 -6.81
C HIS A 89 -5.33 -2.81 -6.60
N ILE A 90 -4.77 -2.16 -5.60
CA ILE A 90 -3.47 -2.52 -5.01
C ILE A 90 -3.70 -3.76 -4.16
N GLY A 91 -3.03 -4.88 -4.47
CA GLY A 91 -3.08 -6.09 -3.64
C GLY A 91 -2.02 -6.06 -2.55
N ILE A 92 -2.39 -6.38 -1.32
CA ILE A 92 -1.48 -6.58 -0.20
C ILE A 92 -1.75 -7.93 0.44
N GLU A 93 -0.70 -8.65 0.84
CA GLU A 93 -0.75 -9.96 1.49
C GLU A 93 -0.31 -9.87 2.93
N ILE A 94 -1.17 -10.21 3.88
CA ILE A 94 -0.78 -10.33 5.28
C ILE A 94 -0.24 -11.73 5.52
N CYS A 95 1.01 -11.84 5.94
CA CYS A 95 1.66 -13.10 6.25
C CYS A 95 1.03 -13.74 7.49
N GLU A 96 0.88 -15.03 7.47
CA GLU A 96 0.32 -15.80 8.58
C GLU A 96 1.44 -16.41 9.44
N PRO A 97 1.26 -16.47 10.77
CA PRO A 97 2.28 -17.03 11.65
C PRO A 97 2.49 -18.51 11.38
N GLY A 98 3.61 -19.06 11.82
CA GLY A 98 3.87 -20.50 11.76
C GLY A 98 3.15 -21.31 12.84
N GLY A 99 3.35 -22.64 12.80
CA GLY A 99 2.88 -23.56 13.84
C GLY A 99 1.45 -24.10 13.64
N PHE A 100 0.93 -24.01 12.43
CA PHE A 100 -0.33 -24.64 12.01
C PHE A 100 -0.25 -25.05 10.53
N SER A 101 -1.24 -25.77 10.05
CA SER A 101 -1.36 -26.18 8.65
C SER A 101 -2.76 -25.90 8.12
N TYR A 102 -2.92 -25.95 6.80
CA TYR A 102 -4.23 -25.91 6.16
C TYR A 102 -4.77 -27.30 5.92
N GLY A 103 -6.02 -27.53 6.32
CA GLY A 103 -6.82 -28.70 5.98
C GLY A 103 -7.66 -28.47 4.73
N LYS A 104 -8.81 -29.15 4.65
CA LYS A 104 -9.76 -28.99 3.54
C LYS A 104 -10.28 -27.54 3.47
N GLY A 105 -10.19 -26.94 2.28
CA GLY A 105 -10.59 -25.56 2.05
C GLY A 105 -9.65 -24.57 2.79
N SER A 106 -10.22 -23.64 3.54
CA SER A 106 -9.50 -22.63 4.31
C SER A 106 -9.41 -22.94 5.82
N THR A 107 -9.56 -24.22 6.21
CA THR A 107 -9.51 -24.64 7.63
C THR A 107 -8.09 -24.58 8.15
N MET A 108 -7.85 -23.76 9.18
CA MET A 108 -6.56 -23.63 9.88
C MET A 108 -6.44 -24.71 10.99
N VAL A 109 -5.77 -25.83 10.68
CA VAL A 109 -5.61 -26.97 11.59
C VAL A 109 -4.47 -26.72 12.58
N GLY A 110 -4.75 -26.79 13.88
CA GLY A 110 -3.78 -26.55 14.93
C GLY A 110 -3.47 -25.07 15.20
N TYR A 111 -4.22 -24.15 14.59
CA TYR A 111 -4.05 -22.71 14.87
C TYR A 111 -4.42 -22.38 16.32
N ASN A 112 -3.44 -21.87 17.09
CA ASN A 112 -3.65 -21.46 18.46
C ASN A 112 -3.79 -19.93 18.53
N VAL A 113 -5.00 -19.46 18.82
CA VAL A 113 -5.33 -18.02 18.85
C VAL A 113 -4.49 -17.28 19.90
N SER A 114 -4.45 -17.76 21.13
CA SER A 114 -3.74 -17.09 22.22
C SER A 114 -2.23 -16.99 21.97
N LYS A 115 -1.62 -18.05 21.42
CA LYS A 115 -0.20 -18.06 21.05
C LYS A 115 0.12 -17.03 19.95
N ASN A 116 -0.81 -16.83 19.02
CA ASN A 116 -0.61 -15.99 17.84
C ASN A 116 -1.19 -14.58 18.01
N GLU A 117 -1.81 -14.25 19.13
CA GLU A 117 -2.47 -12.95 19.35
C GLU A 117 -1.50 -11.77 19.21
N ALA A 118 -0.31 -11.86 19.79
CA ALA A 118 0.69 -10.79 19.71
C ALA A 118 1.18 -10.57 18.28
N TYR A 119 1.39 -11.67 17.52
CA TYR A 119 1.74 -11.61 16.11
C TYR A 119 0.62 -10.96 15.30
N PHE A 120 -0.61 -11.47 15.44
CA PHE A 120 -1.77 -10.97 14.72
C PHE A 120 -1.98 -9.47 14.90
N ARG A 121 -1.93 -9.00 16.17
CA ARG A 121 -2.09 -7.57 16.48
C ARG A 121 -1.06 -6.68 15.78
N LYS A 122 0.20 -7.10 15.73
CA LYS A 122 1.26 -6.33 15.07
C LYS A 122 1.12 -6.36 13.55
N ALA A 123 0.86 -7.53 12.95
CA ALA A 123 0.62 -7.65 11.52
C ALA A 123 -0.62 -6.85 11.09
N TRP A 124 -1.69 -6.89 11.88
CA TRP A 124 -2.88 -6.07 11.70
C TRP A 124 -2.54 -4.57 11.71
N GLN A 125 -1.81 -4.11 12.72
CA GLN A 125 -1.41 -2.71 12.82
C GLN A 125 -0.59 -2.27 11.61
N ASN A 126 0.40 -3.05 11.20
CA ASN A 126 1.23 -2.76 10.04
C ASN A 126 0.39 -2.70 8.74
N ALA A 127 -0.58 -3.61 8.58
CA ALA A 127 -1.48 -3.61 7.44
C ALA A 127 -2.41 -2.39 7.42
N VAL A 128 -2.96 -2.00 8.58
CA VAL A 128 -3.77 -0.78 8.74
C VAL A 128 -2.95 0.46 8.39
N GLU A 129 -1.73 0.60 8.91
CA GLU A 129 -0.84 1.73 8.62
C GLU A 129 -0.45 1.80 7.13
N LEU A 130 -0.22 0.65 6.49
CA LEU A 130 0.03 0.58 5.05
C LEU A 130 -1.19 1.07 4.25
N CYS A 131 -2.40 0.62 4.62
CA CYS A 131 -3.63 1.06 3.97
C CYS A 131 -3.85 2.57 4.15
N VAL A 132 -3.59 3.12 5.34
CA VAL A 132 -3.67 4.58 5.58
C VAL A 132 -2.72 5.35 4.65
N MET A 133 -1.47 4.90 4.53
CA MET A 133 -0.49 5.50 3.62
C MET A 133 -0.99 5.48 2.17
N LEU A 134 -1.50 4.33 1.70
CA LEU A 134 -2.00 4.17 0.34
C LEU A 134 -3.28 4.99 0.08
N CYS A 135 -4.21 5.03 1.04
CA CYS A 135 -5.39 5.87 0.94
C CYS A 135 -5.03 7.34 0.73
N ARG A 136 -4.07 7.86 1.48
CA ARG A 136 -3.59 9.24 1.31
C ARG A 136 -2.91 9.45 -0.04
N GLN A 137 -2.06 8.51 -0.45
CA GLN A 137 -1.31 8.62 -1.70
C GLN A 137 -2.21 8.64 -2.94
N TYR A 138 -3.33 7.91 -2.89
CA TYR A 138 -4.24 7.74 -4.03
C TYR A 138 -5.60 8.38 -3.85
N ASN A 139 -5.78 9.20 -2.81
CA ASN A 139 -7.05 9.86 -2.47
C ASN A 139 -8.21 8.86 -2.33
N LEU A 140 -7.94 7.76 -1.63
CA LEU A 140 -8.90 6.70 -1.29
C LEU A 140 -9.41 6.89 0.13
N THR A 141 -10.52 6.24 0.44
CA THR A 141 -11.11 6.16 1.77
C THR A 141 -11.02 4.73 2.33
N GLU A 142 -11.42 4.52 3.54
CA GLU A 142 -11.56 3.19 4.12
C GLU A 142 -12.58 2.32 3.37
N GLU A 143 -13.57 2.92 2.72
CA GLU A 143 -14.61 2.20 1.96
C GLU A 143 -14.05 1.57 0.67
N ASP A 144 -12.93 2.09 0.16
CA ASP A 144 -12.24 1.55 -1.01
C ASP A 144 -11.34 0.35 -0.68
N ILE A 145 -11.38 -0.11 0.58
CA ILE A 145 -10.62 -1.28 1.04
C ILE A 145 -11.54 -2.48 1.14
N ILE A 146 -11.24 -3.50 0.36
CA ILE A 146 -11.96 -4.79 0.34
C ILE A 146 -10.99 -5.94 0.62
N CYS A 147 -11.53 -7.11 0.95
CA CYS A 147 -10.75 -8.35 0.94
C CYS A 147 -11.09 -9.21 -0.29
N HIS A 148 -10.34 -10.31 -0.49
CA HIS A 148 -10.55 -11.19 -1.65
C HIS A 148 -11.98 -11.73 -1.71
N SER A 149 -12.53 -12.20 -0.59
CA SER A 149 -13.90 -12.73 -0.54
C SER A 149 -14.98 -11.68 -0.83
N GLU A 150 -14.75 -10.40 -0.46
CA GLU A 150 -15.62 -9.28 -0.84
C GLU A 150 -15.48 -8.98 -2.34
N GLY A 151 -14.25 -9.00 -2.88
CA GLY A 151 -13.99 -8.86 -4.31
C GLY A 151 -14.67 -9.95 -5.16
N HIS A 152 -14.73 -11.18 -4.65
CA HIS A 152 -15.50 -12.26 -5.29
C HIS A 152 -17.00 -11.95 -5.33
N LYS A 153 -17.57 -11.50 -4.22
CA LYS A 153 -19.00 -11.11 -4.17
C LYS A 153 -19.33 -9.97 -5.14
N LEU A 154 -18.36 -9.08 -5.39
CA LEU A 154 -18.47 -7.99 -6.36
C LEU A 154 -18.20 -8.44 -7.81
N GLY A 155 -17.89 -9.71 -8.06
CA GLY A 155 -17.61 -10.26 -9.39
C GLY A 155 -16.26 -9.80 -9.99
N ILE A 156 -15.33 -9.29 -9.20
CA ILE A 156 -14.03 -8.76 -9.65
C ILE A 156 -12.83 -9.61 -9.21
N ALA A 157 -13.05 -10.68 -8.44
CA ALA A 157 -12.03 -11.61 -7.97
C ALA A 157 -12.51 -13.06 -8.04
N SER A 158 -11.56 -14.02 -8.06
CA SER A 158 -11.84 -15.44 -7.94
C SER A 158 -12.36 -15.80 -6.55
N ASN A 159 -12.89 -17.01 -6.38
CA ASN A 159 -13.46 -17.44 -5.10
C ASN A 159 -12.35 -17.89 -4.13
N HIS A 160 -12.00 -17.02 -3.19
CA HIS A 160 -11.08 -17.30 -2.08
C HIS A 160 -11.63 -16.74 -0.77
N ALA A 161 -11.30 -17.40 0.35
CA ALA A 161 -11.84 -17.06 1.67
C ALA A 161 -11.06 -15.98 2.42
N ASP A 162 -9.89 -15.59 1.92
CA ASP A 162 -9.02 -14.62 2.58
C ASP A 162 -9.63 -13.21 2.57
N VAL A 163 -9.58 -12.55 3.66
CA VAL A 163 -8.96 -12.83 4.97
C VAL A 163 -9.95 -13.42 6.02
N MET A 164 -11.17 -13.74 5.59
CA MET A 164 -12.30 -14.03 6.47
C MET A 164 -12.23 -15.40 7.14
N HIS A 165 -11.31 -16.28 6.72
CA HIS A 165 -11.02 -17.53 7.43
C HIS A 165 -10.13 -17.32 8.68
N TRP A 166 -9.41 -16.19 8.75
CA TRP A 166 -8.43 -15.88 9.82
C TRP A 166 -8.90 -14.78 10.77
N PHE A 167 -9.32 -13.62 10.27
CA PHE A 167 -9.72 -12.46 11.07
C PHE A 167 -10.74 -12.76 12.17
N PRO A 168 -11.82 -13.54 11.92
CA PRO A 168 -12.82 -13.85 12.95
C PRO A 168 -12.28 -14.65 14.12
N LYS A 169 -11.17 -15.39 13.96
CA LYS A 169 -10.53 -16.11 15.07
C LYS A 169 -9.99 -15.15 16.16
N HIS A 170 -9.68 -13.93 15.77
CA HIS A 170 -9.23 -12.84 16.64
C HIS A 170 -10.33 -11.81 16.93
N GLY A 171 -11.60 -12.15 16.69
CA GLY A 171 -12.73 -11.23 16.88
C GLY A 171 -12.72 -10.03 15.94
N LYS A 172 -12.03 -10.14 14.80
CA LYS A 172 -11.87 -9.09 13.79
C LYS A 172 -12.65 -9.38 12.53
N SER A 173 -12.91 -8.34 11.73
CA SER A 173 -13.61 -8.41 10.45
C SER A 173 -13.10 -7.31 9.52
N MET A 174 -13.50 -7.31 8.27
CA MET A 174 -13.21 -6.20 7.36
C MET A 174 -13.85 -4.88 7.83
N ASN A 175 -15.01 -4.92 8.50
CA ASN A 175 -15.59 -3.71 9.08
C ASN A 175 -14.72 -3.13 10.19
N THR A 176 -14.18 -3.97 11.08
CA THR A 176 -13.24 -3.49 12.11
C THR A 176 -11.91 -3.04 11.51
N PHE A 177 -11.46 -3.66 10.41
CA PHE A 177 -10.27 -3.23 9.69
C PHE A 177 -10.45 -1.82 9.09
N ARG A 178 -11.54 -1.60 8.38
CA ARG A 178 -11.91 -0.29 7.83
C ARG A 178 -12.08 0.77 8.92
N ALA A 179 -12.70 0.42 10.05
CA ALA A 179 -12.85 1.34 11.18
C ALA A 179 -11.50 1.78 11.78
N ASP A 180 -10.53 0.85 11.90
CA ASP A 180 -9.18 1.17 12.38
C ASP A 180 -8.44 2.07 11.37
N VAL A 181 -8.57 1.83 10.05
CA VAL A 181 -8.04 2.71 9.00
C VAL A 181 -8.68 4.10 9.07
N LYS A 182 -10.01 4.19 9.12
CA LYS A 182 -10.76 5.45 9.23
C LYS A 182 -10.29 6.28 10.41
N LYS A 183 -10.14 5.63 11.57
CA LYS A 183 -9.65 6.27 12.78
C LYS A 183 -8.29 6.93 12.57
N LEU A 184 -7.33 6.23 11.94
CA LEU A 184 -6.00 6.79 11.69
C LEU A 184 -6.03 7.86 10.59
N LEU A 185 -6.86 7.73 9.56
CA LEU A 185 -7.05 8.77 8.56
C LEU A 185 -7.56 10.06 9.19
N SER A 186 -8.49 9.97 10.16
CA SER A 186 -9.09 11.14 10.81
C SER A 186 -8.19 11.78 11.89
N THR A 187 -7.40 10.99 12.64
CA THR A 187 -6.56 11.51 13.70
C THR A 187 -5.37 12.31 13.19
N GLU A 188 -4.77 11.89 12.08
CA GLU A 188 -3.65 12.61 11.50
C GLU A 188 -4.08 13.80 10.64
N ASN A 189 -5.33 13.84 10.16
CA ASN A 189 -5.90 15.07 9.60
C ASN A 189 -6.08 16.19 10.66
N LYS A 190 -6.17 15.82 11.96
CA LYS A 190 -6.12 16.79 13.06
C LYS A 190 -4.70 17.18 13.47
N ALA A 191 -3.71 16.32 13.17
CA ALA A 191 -2.29 16.57 13.47
C ALA A 191 -1.53 17.21 12.29
N ALA A 192 -2.07 17.10 11.08
CA ALA A 192 -1.57 17.76 9.89
C ALA A 192 -2.39 19.04 9.61
N GLU A 193 -2.35 20.02 10.51
CA GLU A 193 -2.19 21.36 9.94
C GLU A 193 -0.97 21.27 9.01
N PRO A 194 -1.06 21.79 7.76
CA PRO A 194 0.07 21.74 6.86
C PRO A 194 1.21 22.37 7.64
N VAL A 195 2.26 21.59 7.88
CA VAL A 195 3.53 22.13 8.33
C VAL A 195 3.84 23.19 7.27
N LYS A 196 3.53 24.46 7.58
CA LYS A 196 3.90 25.58 6.73
C LYS A 196 5.40 25.43 6.62
N LYS A 197 5.88 24.91 5.49
CA LYS A 197 7.31 24.86 5.23
C LYS A 197 7.78 26.27 5.48
N LYS A 198 8.56 26.47 6.54
CA LYS A 198 9.18 27.77 6.80
C LYS A 198 10.18 27.99 5.69
N TYR A 199 9.86 28.85 4.77
CA TYR A 199 10.77 29.30 3.75
C TYR A 199 11.47 30.55 4.30
N TYR A 200 12.78 30.57 4.18
CA TYR A 200 13.53 31.80 4.35
C TYR A 200 13.55 32.49 2.98
N HIS A 201 12.87 33.63 2.89
CA HIS A 201 12.86 34.44 1.67
C HIS A 201 14.01 35.44 1.72
N VAL A 202 14.79 35.50 0.63
CA VAL A 202 15.75 36.55 0.43
C VAL A 202 15.10 37.64 -0.41
N GLN A 203 14.84 38.82 0.18
CA GLN A 203 14.24 39.92 -0.54
C GLN A 203 15.37 40.68 -1.28
N ILE A 204 15.26 40.81 -2.61
CA ILE A 204 16.25 41.46 -3.48
C ILE A 204 15.84 42.86 -3.93
N GLY A 205 14.76 43.37 -3.37
CA GLY A 205 14.29 44.74 -3.61
C GLY A 205 12.87 44.97 -3.07
N ALA A 206 12.52 46.22 -2.85
CA ALA A 206 11.17 46.70 -2.56
C ALA A 206 10.89 47.90 -3.46
N TYR A 207 9.75 47.90 -4.15
CA TYR A 207 9.40 48.88 -5.16
C TYR A 207 7.99 49.39 -4.92
N SER A 208 7.80 50.72 -4.97
CA SER A 208 6.46 51.33 -4.91
C SER A 208 5.73 51.26 -6.24
N ASP A 209 6.46 51.02 -7.33
CA ASP A 209 5.89 50.87 -8.68
C ASP A 209 5.99 49.45 -9.16
N LYS A 210 4.86 48.90 -9.69
CA LYS A 210 4.75 47.54 -10.15
C LYS A 210 5.68 47.23 -11.33
N ALA A 211 5.83 48.16 -12.26
CA ALA A 211 6.65 47.94 -13.45
C ALA A 211 8.15 47.82 -13.06
N ASN A 212 8.60 48.54 -12.06
CA ASN A 212 9.95 48.41 -11.52
C ASN A 212 10.19 47.07 -10.83
N ALA A 213 9.19 46.53 -10.11
CA ALA A 213 9.26 45.24 -9.51
C ALA A 213 9.31 44.11 -10.58
N GLU A 214 8.50 44.22 -11.65
CA GLU A 214 8.48 43.27 -12.76
C GLU A 214 9.82 43.30 -13.55
N ALA A 215 10.40 44.48 -13.76
CA ALA A 215 11.71 44.62 -14.39
C ALA A 215 12.82 43.95 -13.55
N GLN A 216 12.76 44.08 -12.23
CA GLN A 216 13.71 43.41 -11.33
C GLN A 216 13.49 41.89 -11.31
N LEU A 217 12.26 41.41 -11.35
CA LEU A 217 11.95 39.97 -11.44
C LEU A 217 12.58 39.36 -12.71
N VAL A 218 12.49 40.04 -13.86
CA VAL A 218 13.11 39.57 -15.10
C VAL A 218 14.63 39.47 -14.96
N LYS A 219 15.29 40.49 -14.32
CA LYS A 219 16.73 40.42 -14.05
C LYS A 219 17.11 39.28 -13.14
N ALA A 220 16.34 39.04 -12.07
CA ALA A 220 16.57 37.92 -11.14
C ALA A 220 16.48 36.57 -11.85
N LYS A 221 15.45 36.37 -12.66
CA LYS A 221 15.30 35.12 -13.44
C LYS A 221 16.42 34.88 -14.45
N LYS A 222 16.89 35.95 -15.12
CA LYS A 222 18.05 35.88 -16.02
C LYS A 222 19.36 35.57 -15.26
N ALA A 223 19.48 35.99 -13.99
CA ALA A 223 20.60 35.67 -13.13
C ALA A 223 20.57 34.26 -12.50
N GLY A 224 19.57 33.42 -12.87
CA GLY A 224 19.46 32.02 -12.44
C GLY A 224 18.49 31.77 -11.29
N PHE A 225 17.80 32.77 -10.75
CA PHE A 225 16.75 32.61 -9.74
C PHE A 225 15.41 32.32 -10.39
N THR A 226 15.26 31.11 -10.92
CA THR A 226 14.12 30.73 -11.78
C THR A 226 12.78 30.70 -11.03
N ASP A 227 12.81 30.52 -9.72
CA ASP A 227 11.69 30.49 -8.77
C ASP A 227 11.36 31.85 -8.15
N ALA A 228 12.07 32.92 -8.55
CA ALA A 228 11.80 34.29 -8.07
C ALA A 228 10.36 34.71 -8.42
N PHE A 229 9.70 35.41 -7.49
CA PHE A 229 8.34 35.92 -7.63
C PHE A 229 8.19 37.29 -6.94
N ILE A 230 7.15 38.03 -7.30
CA ILE A 230 6.75 39.26 -6.64
C ILE A 230 5.73 38.93 -5.57
N LYS A 231 5.98 39.37 -4.33
CA LYS A 231 5.02 39.37 -3.25
C LYS A 231 4.52 40.80 -3.04
N TYR A 232 3.24 40.99 -2.99
CA TYR A 232 2.59 42.25 -2.67
C TYR A 232 2.09 42.18 -1.22
N ASP A 233 2.51 43.09 -0.37
CA ASP A 233 2.10 43.24 1.04
C ASP A 233 1.06 44.31 1.18
#